data_a8234d8ffa4611376869511a45c180a1
#
_entry.id   a8234d8ffa4611376869511a45c180a1
#
_cell.length_a   1.000
_cell.length_b   1.000
_cell.length_c   1.000
_cell.angle_alpha   90.00
_cell.angle_beta   90.00
_cell.angle_gamma   90.00
#
_symmetry.space_group_name_H-M   'P 1'
#
loop_
_entity.id
_entity.type
_entity.pdbx_description
1 polymer ?
#
loop_
_entity_poly.entity_id
_entity_poly.type
_entity_poly.pdbx_seq_one_letter_code
_entity_poly.pdbx_strand_id
1 'polypeptide(L)'
;KREVEFTYDALGRRLSKSFGTTVTRWVWNGNVPLHQWKERREYSVMEDRWNTAPERRDMTVWLFDEDSFVPSAMIRGGKAYSILTDQLGTPTEAYDSDGNEVWSRVLDMDGNVIEETGNRGMIPFLFQGQYYDPETGLAYNRFRYYDPKTGAYISQDSIGLAGGNPTLYGYVDDPNTWIDVFGLHVHHICTNKNEEWSDKFRELFRKYGLGKFKNGNERKDVLNDPLNKVYVPGHKGPHSEEGFHSEIYDRLKQAGEIGGEEGFREELAKMKIECVTPGTKMNDTITKKKRI
;
A
#
# COMPACT_ATOMS: atom_id res chain seq x y z
N LYS A 1 -10.54 25.33 17.77
CA LYS A 1 -9.59 24.38 17.13
C LYS A 1 -10.43 23.34 16.39
N ARG A 2 -10.23 23.16 15.10
CA ARG A 2 -10.94 22.12 14.34
C ARG A 2 -10.17 20.82 14.52
N GLU A 3 -10.84 19.78 15.00
CA GLU A 3 -10.28 18.46 15.27
C GLU A 3 -10.73 17.48 14.21
N VAL A 4 -9.84 16.60 13.77
CA VAL A 4 -10.13 15.50 12.87
C VAL A 4 -9.95 14.20 13.64
N GLU A 5 -11.00 13.38 13.70
CA GLU A 5 -11.00 12.10 14.41
C GLU A 5 -10.99 10.95 13.40
N PHE A 6 -10.20 9.92 13.67
CA PHE A 6 -10.11 8.72 12.84
C PHE A 6 -10.41 7.47 13.66
N THR A 7 -11.08 6.49 13.04
CA THR A 7 -11.25 5.15 13.62
C THR A 7 -10.68 4.11 12.67
N TYR A 8 -10.15 3.03 13.24
CA TYR A 8 -9.47 1.97 12.51
C TYR A 8 -9.97 0.60 12.97
N ASP A 9 -9.84 -0.40 12.11
CA ASP A 9 -10.00 -1.80 12.51
C ASP A 9 -8.70 -2.38 13.10
N ALA A 10 -8.77 -3.65 13.54
CA ALA A 10 -7.63 -4.35 14.11
C ALA A 10 -6.45 -4.57 13.12
N LEU A 11 -6.72 -4.42 11.82
CA LEU A 11 -5.71 -4.53 10.76
C LEU A 11 -5.14 -3.15 10.36
N GLY A 12 -5.50 -2.07 11.05
CA GLY A 12 -5.07 -0.70 10.76
C GLY A 12 -5.79 -0.06 9.56
N ARG A 13 -6.89 -0.66 9.03
CA ARG A 13 -7.68 -0.05 7.97
C ARG A 13 -8.58 1.03 8.55
N ARG A 14 -8.57 2.20 7.94
CA ARG A 14 -9.37 3.34 8.40
C ARG A 14 -10.85 3.10 8.11
N LEU A 15 -11.66 3.06 9.16
CA LEU A 15 -13.11 2.85 9.07
C LEU A 15 -13.87 4.16 8.92
N SER A 16 -13.41 5.22 9.60
CA SER A 16 -14.05 6.52 9.49
C SER A 16 -13.09 7.69 9.70
N LYS A 17 -13.50 8.85 9.15
CA LYS A 17 -12.92 10.17 9.41
C LYS A 17 -14.05 11.13 9.76
N SER A 18 -13.96 11.77 10.90
CA SER A 18 -14.92 12.78 11.36
C SER A 18 -14.28 14.16 11.36
N PHE A 19 -14.89 15.12 10.66
CA PHE A 19 -14.48 16.52 10.65
C PHE A 19 -15.70 17.44 10.63
N GLY A 20 -15.81 18.32 11.62
CA GLY A 20 -17.00 19.16 11.79
C GLY A 20 -18.26 18.30 11.87
N THR A 21 -19.24 18.59 11.01
CA THR A 21 -20.52 17.87 10.94
C THR A 21 -20.54 16.70 9.95
N THR A 22 -19.38 16.30 9.40
CA THR A 22 -19.27 15.24 8.40
C THR A 22 -18.49 14.06 8.93
N VAL A 23 -19.02 12.86 8.71
CA VAL A 23 -18.30 11.59 8.90
C VAL A 23 -18.14 10.93 7.54
N THR A 24 -16.91 10.71 7.11
CA THR A 24 -16.61 9.87 5.93
C THR A 24 -16.33 8.45 6.40
N ARG A 25 -16.93 7.46 5.74
CA ARG A 25 -16.76 6.04 6.08
C ARG A 25 -16.24 5.23 4.91
N TRP A 26 -15.56 4.14 5.22
CA TRP A 26 -15.00 3.20 4.25
C TRP A 26 -15.37 1.76 4.57
N VAL A 27 -15.59 0.99 3.51
CA VAL A 27 -15.56 -0.49 3.51
C VAL A 27 -14.42 -0.91 2.61
N TRP A 28 -13.67 -1.91 3.03
CA TRP A 28 -12.43 -2.35 2.37
C TRP A 28 -12.63 -3.72 1.69
N ASN A 29 -12.02 -3.86 0.52
CA ASN A 29 -11.76 -5.15 -0.11
C ASN A 29 -10.26 -5.47 0.07
N GLY A 30 -9.95 -6.39 0.98
CA GLY A 30 -8.54 -6.63 1.33
C GLY A 30 -7.85 -5.36 1.85
N ASN A 31 -6.92 -4.83 1.06
CA ASN A 31 -6.10 -3.68 1.42
C ASN A 31 -6.48 -2.38 0.69
N VAL A 32 -7.47 -2.42 -0.19
CA VAL A 32 -7.95 -1.25 -0.94
C VAL A 32 -9.37 -0.85 -0.53
N PRO A 33 -9.73 0.43 -0.54
CA PRO A 33 -11.10 0.85 -0.26
C PRO A 33 -12.03 0.40 -1.39
N LEU A 34 -13.16 -0.23 -1.04
CA LEU A 34 -14.20 -0.63 -1.99
C LEU A 34 -15.32 0.40 -2.02
N HIS A 35 -15.88 0.74 -0.86
CA HIS A 35 -16.95 1.72 -0.75
C HIS A 35 -16.52 2.88 0.15
N GLN A 36 -16.96 4.07 -0.24
CA GLN A 36 -16.82 5.29 0.54
C GLN A 36 -18.12 6.06 0.50
N TRP A 37 -18.54 6.62 1.63
CA TRP A 37 -19.70 7.52 1.69
C TRP A 37 -19.53 8.54 2.81
N LYS A 38 -20.38 9.57 2.80
CA LYS A 38 -20.46 10.59 3.85
C LYS A 38 -21.77 10.45 4.61
N GLU A 39 -21.72 10.71 5.91
CA GLU A 39 -22.85 10.83 6.82
C GLU A 39 -22.78 12.20 7.50
N ARG A 40 -23.94 12.72 7.89
CA ARG A 40 -24.00 13.93 8.69
C ARG A 40 -24.01 13.57 10.18
N ARG A 41 -23.25 14.30 11.00
CA ARG A 41 -23.33 14.21 12.45
C ARG A 41 -23.74 15.56 13.05
N GLU A 42 -24.47 15.52 14.17
CA GLU A 42 -24.88 16.69 14.92
C GLU A 42 -24.53 16.49 16.39
N TYR A 43 -24.03 17.54 17.03
CA TYR A 43 -23.73 17.49 18.45
C TYR A 43 -25.02 17.70 19.27
N SER A 44 -25.35 16.74 20.13
CA SER A 44 -26.44 16.84 21.08
C SER A 44 -25.92 17.41 22.39
N VAL A 45 -26.30 18.65 22.69
CA VAL A 45 -25.93 19.30 23.94
C VAL A 45 -26.55 18.58 25.14
N MET A 46 -27.75 17.98 24.96
CA MET A 46 -28.44 17.26 26.05
C MET A 46 -27.74 15.94 26.40
N GLU A 47 -27.15 15.28 25.41
CA GLU A 47 -26.51 13.97 25.59
C GLU A 47 -24.97 14.08 25.68
N ASP A 48 -24.43 15.30 25.51
CA ASP A 48 -22.99 15.58 25.48
C ASP A 48 -22.21 14.68 24.52
N ARG A 49 -22.79 14.41 23.34
CA ARG A 49 -22.20 13.53 22.33
C ARG A 49 -22.59 13.89 20.90
N TRP A 50 -21.80 13.40 19.95
CA TRP A 50 -22.12 13.45 18.54
C TRP A 50 -23.04 12.29 18.14
N ASN A 51 -24.16 12.61 17.48
CA ASN A 51 -25.09 11.66 16.88
C ASN A 51 -24.97 11.69 15.37
N THR A 52 -24.90 10.54 14.72
CA THR A 52 -24.75 10.43 13.27
C THR A 52 -26.10 10.08 12.64
N ALA A 53 -26.50 10.86 11.64
CA ALA A 53 -27.70 10.56 10.86
C ALA A 53 -27.43 9.34 9.94
N PRO A 54 -28.39 8.41 9.79
CA PRO A 54 -28.18 7.19 9.01
C PRO A 54 -28.15 7.40 7.49
N GLU A 55 -28.42 8.62 7.02
CA GLU A 55 -28.46 8.94 5.59
C GLU A 55 -27.05 8.94 5.00
N ARG A 56 -26.82 8.07 4.01
CA ARG A 56 -25.56 7.97 3.27
C ARG A 56 -25.58 8.91 2.07
N ARG A 57 -24.55 9.73 1.94
CA ARG A 57 -24.36 10.69 0.84
C ARG A 57 -23.05 10.43 0.14
N ASP A 58 -22.94 10.87 -1.11
CA ASP A 58 -21.72 10.79 -1.91
C ASP A 58 -21.13 9.36 -1.98
N MET A 59 -22.01 8.35 -2.10
CA MET A 59 -21.58 6.96 -2.24
C MET A 59 -20.67 6.84 -3.45
N THR A 60 -19.45 6.36 -3.20
CA THR A 60 -18.46 6.07 -4.22
C THR A 60 -18.04 4.61 -4.09
N VAL A 61 -18.04 3.90 -5.22
CA VAL A 61 -17.43 2.57 -5.35
C VAL A 61 -16.11 2.76 -6.09
N TRP A 62 -15.04 2.24 -5.52
CA TRP A 62 -13.71 2.26 -6.12
C TRP A 62 -13.40 0.89 -6.72
N LEU A 63 -12.85 0.89 -7.92
CA LEU A 63 -12.34 -0.30 -8.58
C LEU A 63 -10.83 -0.15 -8.73
N PHE A 64 -10.12 -1.21 -8.38
CA PHE A 64 -8.67 -1.29 -8.49
C PHE A 64 -8.31 -2.43 -9.42
N ASP A 65 -7.16 -2.35 -10.04
CA ASP A 65 -6.59 -3.48 -10.79
C ASP A 65 -6.43 -4.67 -9.84
N GLU A 66 -6.56 -5.87 -10.39
CA GLU A 66 -6.45 -7.12 -9.63
C GLU A 66 -5.10 -7.19 -8.90
N ASP A 67 -5.14 -7.56 -7.61
CA ASP A 67 -3.99 -7.65 -6.71
C ASP A 67 -3.08 -6.40 -6.68
N SER A 68 -3.67 -5.23 -6.89
CA SER A 68 -2.96 -3.96 -7.01
C SER A 68 -3.58 -2.86 -6.15
N PHE A 69 -2.82 -1.76 -5.96
CA PHE A 69 -3.28 -0.51 -5.38
C PHE A 69 -3.54 0.57 -6.44
N VAL A 70 -3.53 0.19 -7.72
CA VAL A 70 -3.79 1.09 -8.84
C VAL A 70 -5.29 1.24 -9.03
N PRO A 71 -5.88 2.42 -8.81
CA PRO A 71 -7.29 2.64 -9.08
C PRO A 71 -7.52 2.74 -10.59
N SER A 72 -8.44 1.93 -11.11
CA SER A 72 -8.77 1.86 -12.55
C SER A 72 -10.08 2.53 -12.89
N ALA A 73 -11.04 2.57 -11.96
CA ALA A 73 -12.33 3.22 -12.17
C ALA A 73 -13.00 3.60 -10.86
N MET A 74 -14.04 4.44 -10.94
CA MET A 74 -14.95 4.68 -9.85
C MET A 74 -16.39 4.83 -10.32
N ILE A 75 -17.34 4.53 -9.43
CA ILE A 75 -18.77 4.78 -9.65
C ILE A 75 -19.25 5.74 -8.56
N ARG A 76 -19.82 6.89 -8.96
CA ARG A 76 -20.36 7.89 -8.04
C ARG A 76 -21.65 8.46 -8.59
N GLY A 77 -22.71 8.50 -7.77
CA GLY A 77 -24.01 9.03 -8.18
C GLY A 77 -24.62 8.29 -9.39
N GLY A 78 -24.37 6.99 -9.53
CA GLY A 78 -24.82 6.17 -10.65
C GLY A 78 -24.04 6.37 -11.96
N LYS A 79 -22.98 7.19 -11.96
CA LYS A 79 -22.11 7.43 -13.13
C LYS A 79 -20.79 6.69 -12.93
N ALA A 80 -20.29 6.07 -13.98
CA ALA A 80 -18.99 5.42 -14.03
C ALA A 80 -17.93 6.39 -14.61
N TYR A 81 -16.72 6.30 -14.08
CA TYR A 81 -15.57 7.09 -14.53
C TYR A 81 -14.37 6.16 -14.64
N SER A 82 -13.65 6.23 -15.75
CA SER A 82 -12.36 5.58 -15.94
C SER A 82 -11.26 6.45 -15.33
N ILE A 83 -10.26 5.82 -14.70
CA ILE A 83 -9.11 6.50 -14.11
C ILE A 83 -7.87 6.09 -14.89
N LEU A 84 -7.12 7.05 -15.40
CA LEU A 84 -5.80 6.84 -15.97
C LEU A 84 -4.72 7.16 -14.93
N THR A 85 -3.64 6.43 -15.00
CA THR A 85 -2.51 6.54 -14.06
C THR A 85 -1.20 6.65 -14.81
N ASP A 86 -0.19 7.20 -14.12
CA ASP A 86 1.18 7.15 -14.59
C ASP A 86 1.78 5.72 -14.49
N GLN A 87 3.07 5.60 -14.81
CA GLN A 87 3.81 4.33 -14.77
C GLN A 87 3.94 3.72 -13.35
N LEU A 88 3.72 4.52 -12.31
CA LEU A 88 3.73 4.08 -10.91
C LEU A 88 2.33 3.82 -10.36
N GLY A 89 1.29 3.99 -11.19
CA GLY A 89 -0.09 3.81 -10.78
C GLY A 89 -0.67 5.00 -10.00
N THR A 90 -0.05 6.18 -10.10
CA THR A 90 -0.58 7.42 -9.54
C THR A 90 -1.67 7.97 -10.46
N PRO A 91 -2.89 8.27 -9.97
CA PRO A 91 -3.95 8.83 -10.81
C PRO A 91 -3.60 10.20 -11.38
N THR A 92 -3.72 10.36 -12.68
CA THR A 92 -3.45 11.60 -13.42
C THR A 92 -4.68 12.21 -14.07
N GLU A 93 -5.62 11.37 -14.54
CA GLU A 93 -6.79 11.82 -15.30
C GLU A 93 -8.01 10.95 -14.98
N ALA A 94 -9.21 11.48 -15.16
CA ALA A 94 -10.45 10.72 -15.15
C ALA A 94 -11.41 11.16 -16.26
N TYR A 95 -12.10 10.18 -16.83
CA TYR A 95 -13.01 10.35 -17.96
C TYR A 95 -14.39 9.80 -17.63
N ASP A 96 -15.44 10.48 -18.11
CA ASP A 96 -16.81 9.98 -18.03
C ASP A 96 -17.11 8.92 -19.11
N SER A 97 -18.33 8.38 -19.11
CA SER A 97 -18.77 7.37 -20.07
C SER A 97 -18.80 7.86 -21.52
N ASP A 98 -18.84 9.17 -21.74
CA ASP A 98 -18.86 9.79 -23.05
C ASP A 98 -17.44 10.11 -23.56
N GLY A 99 -16.40 9.83 -22.75
CA GLY A 99 -15.01 10.07 -23.07
C GLY A 99 -14.55 11.51 -22.81
N ASN A 100 -15.33 12.31 -22.07
CA ASN A 100 -14.90 13.64 -21.68
C ASN A 100 -14.00 13.57 -20.44
N GLU A 101 -12.89 14.30 -20.47
CA GLU A 101 -12.06 14.50 -19.28
C GLU A 101 -12.85 15.30 -18.23
N VAL A 102 -13.01 14.75 -17.04
CA VAL A 102 -13.78 15.37 -15.94
C VAL A 102 -12.88 15.78 -14.79
N TRP A 103 -11.65 15.29 -14.76
CA TRP A 103 -10.65 15.60 -13.75
C TRP A 103 -9.26 15.28 -14.29
N SER A 104 -8.29 16.14 -13.99
CA SER A 104 -6.87 15.84 -14.15
C SER A 104 -6.02 16.47 -13.05
N ARG A 105 -4.82 15.89 -12.80
CA ARG A 105 -3.92 16.35 -11.75
C ARG A 105 -2.46 16.07 -12.09
N VAL A 106 -1.61 17.03 -11.71
CA VAL A 106 -0.14 16.91 -11.75
C VAL A 106 0.39 17.01 -10.32
N LEU A 107 1.22 16.04 -9.94
CA LEU A 107 1.93 16.03 -8.67
C LEU A 107 3.42 16.36 -8.88
N ASP A 108 4.06 16.94 -7.87
CA ASP A 108 5.51 16.96 -7.79
C ASP A 108 6.06 15.61 -7.31
N MET A 109 7.40 15.52 -7.19
CA MET A 109 8.07 14.29 -6.76
C MET A 109 7.74 13.86 -5.31
N ASP A 110 7.25 14.77 -4.49
CA ASP A 110 6.85 14.51 -3.10
C ASP A 110 5.34 14.30 -2.96
N GLY A 111 4.58 14.34 -4.06
CA GLY A 111 3.14 14.12 -4.07
C GLY A 111 2.31 15.37 -3.76
N ASN A 112 2.92 16.58 -3.75
CA ASN A 112 2.14 17.81 -3.68
C ASN A 112 1.40 18.05 -4.99
N VAL A 113 0.17 18.54 -4.90
CA VAL A 113 -0.63 18.92 -6.06
C VAL A 113 -0.09 20.22 -6.63
N ILE A 114 0.53 20.15 -7.83
CA ILE A 114 0.98 21.33 -8.58
C ILE A 114 -0.21 21.95 -9.33
N GLU A 115 -1.01 21.10 -9.98
CA GLU A 115 -2.16 21.50 -10.74
C GLU A 115 -3.27 20.47 -10.61
N GLU A 116 -4.51 20.92 -10.49
CA GLU A 116 -5.69 20.07 -10.49
C GLU A 116 -6.83 20.79 -11.21
N THR A 117 -7.42 20.14 -12.21
CA THR A 117 -8.52 20.68 -13.01
C THR A 117 -9.80 19.88 -12.84
N GLY A 118 -10.93 20.39 -13.33
CA GLY A 118 -12.23 19.73 -13.26
C GLY A 118 -12.78 19.62 -11.85
N ASN A 119 -13.23 18.46 -11.45
CA ASN A 119 -13.83 18.18 -10.14
C ASN A 119 -12.76 17.99 -9.07
N ARG A 120 -12.21 19.07 -8.54
CA ARG A 120 -11.13 19.02 -7.53
C ARG A 120 -11.46 18.13 -6.35
N GLY A 121 -10.51 17.29 -5.96
CA GLY A 121 -10.67 16.32 -4.88
C GLY A 121 -11.58 15.13 -5.24
N MET A 122 -11.90 14.94 -6.54
CA MET A 122 -12.68 13.81 -7.02
C MET A 122 -11.99 12.48 -6.74
N ILE A 123 -10.68 12.43 -6.96
CA ILE A 123 -9.83 11.28 -6.71
C ILE A 123 -8.85 11.62 -5.58
N PRO A 124 -9.02 11.05 -4.38
CA PRO A 124 -8.22 11.40 -3.21
C PRO A 124 -6.89 10.64 -3.13
N PHE A 125 -6.58 9.76 -4.08
CA PHE A 125 -5.35 8.96 -4.04
C PHE A 125 -4.17 9.78 -4.56
N LEU A 126 -3.04 9.80 -3.82
CA LEU A 126 -1.74 10.28 -4.28
C LEU A 126 -0.94 9.08 -4.85
N PHE A 127 0.22 8.77 -4.29
CA PHE A 127 0.94 7.54 -4.65
C PHE A 127 0.15 6.29 -4.24
N GLN A 128 0.47 5.14 -4.82
CA GLN A 128 -0.22 3.89 -4.49
C GLN A 128 -0.27 3.63 -2.98
N GLY A 129 -1.45 3.30 -2.45
CA GLY A 129 -1.68 3.07 -1.02
C GLY A 129 -1.98 4.34 -0.22
N GLN A 130 -1.84 5.54 -0.80
CA GLN A 130 -2.06 6.82 -0.13
C GLN A 130 -3.46 7.37 -0.40
N TYR A 131 -4.13 7.83 0.66
CA TYR A 131 -5.39 8.55 0.61
C TYR A 131 -5.21 9.94 1.25
N TYR A 132 -5.32 10.99 0.46
CA TYR A 132 -5.11 12.37 0.89
C TYR A 132 -6.30 12.92 1.66
N ASP A 133 -6.02 13.56 2.79
CA ASP A 133 -7.00 14.23 3.64
C ASP A 133 -6.75 15.75 3.61
N PRO A 134 -7.53 16.52 2.84
CA PRO A 134 -7.33 17.96 2.71
C PRO A 134 -7.47 18.73 4.03
N GLU A 135 -8.19 18.18 5.01
CA GLU A 135 -8.38 18.78 6.32
C GLU A 135 -7.11 18.79 7.18
N THR A 136 -6.25 17.82 6.97
CA THR A 136 -4.96 17.69 7.68
C THR A 136 -3.77 18.06 6.80
N GLY A 137 -3.92 17.97 5.47
CA GLY A 137 -2.83 18.08 4.51
C GLY A 137 -1.94 16.84 4.45
N LEU A 138 -2.38 15.73 5.07
CA LEU A 138 -1.63 14.48 5.14
C LEU A 138 -2.26 13.41 4.26
N ALA A 139 -1.45 12.45 3.81
CA ALA A 139 -1.93 11.25 3.15
C ALA A 139 -1.90 10.06 4.13
N TYR A 140 -3.06 9.43 4.34
CA TYR A 140 -3.16 8.17 5.06
C TYR A 140 -2.54 7.06 4.21
N ASN A 141 -1.49 6.44 4.69
CA ASN A 141 -0.78 5.33 4.05
C ASN A 141 -0.75 4.12 5.00
N ARG A 142 -1.93 3.56 5.25
CA ARG A 142 -2.19 2.39 6.11
C ARG A 142 -1.64 2.53 7.54
N PHE A 143 -0.34 2.29 7.75
CA PHE A 143 0.29 2.25 9.07
C PHE A 143 0.95 3.56 9.46
N ARG A 144 1.15 4.47 8.51
CA ARG A 144 1.72 5.81 8.73
C ARG A 144 0.92 6.89 8.01
N TYR A 145 1.15 8.12 8.39
CA TYR A 145 0.69 9.29 7.66
C TYR A 145 1.88 9.97 6.98
N TYR A 146 1.73 10.24 5.71
CA TYR A 146 2.72 10.90 4.87
C TYR A 146 2.38 12.37 4.71
N ASP A 147 3.37 13.24 4.82
CA ASP A 147 3.24 14.68 4.57
C ASP A 147 3.89 15.02 3.21
N PRO A 148 3.10 15.30 2.17
CA PRO A 148 3.63 15.68 0.86
C PRO A 148 4.50 16.94 0.89
N LYS A 149 4.28 17.85 1.85
CA LYS A 149 5.07 19.09 1.96
C LYS A 149 6.50 18.85 2.40
N THR A 150 6.74 17.79 3.12
CA THR A 150 8.08 17.44 3.61
C THR A 150 8.67 16.23 2.92
N GLY A 151 7.89 15.54 2.06
CA GLY A 151 8.30 14.31 1.40
C GLY A 151 8.54 13.14 2.37
N ALA A 152 7.94 13.16 3.55
CA ALA A 152 8.27 12.25 4.63
C ALA A 152 7.03 11.80 5.44
N TYR A 153 7.17 10.69 6.16
CA TYR A 153 6.18 10.27 7.15
C TYR A 153 6.27 11.12 8.42
N ILE A 154 5.14 11.38 9.07
CA ILE A 154 5.08 12.17 10.32
C ILE A 154 5.40 11.33 11.58
N SER A 155 5.52 10.01 11.43
CA SER A 155 5.89 9.08 12.51
C SER A 155 7.05 8.20 12.08
N GLN A 156 7.80 7.73 13.06
CA GLN A 156 8.89 6.78 12.83
C GLN A 156 8.35 5.46 12.26
N ASP A 157 9.16 4.83 11.42
CA ASP A 157 8.87 3.48 11.00
C ASP A 157 8.87 2.54 12.21
N SER A 158 7.80 1.75 12.35
CA SER A 158 7.67 0.79 13.46
C SER A 158 8.73 -0.31 13.44
N ILE A 159 9.38 -0.51 12.29
CA ILE A 159 10.49 -1.46 12.11
C ILE A 159 11.87 -0.79 12.17
N GLY A 160 11.90 0.54 12.28
CA GLY A 160 13.13 1.31 12.43
C GLY A 160 14.03 1.25 11.19
N LEU A 161 15.34 1.44 11.38
CA LEU A 161 16.34 1.40 10.28
C LEU A 161 16.48 0.01 9.63
N ALA A 162 15.85 -1.00 10.16
CA ALA A 162 15.82 -2.35 9.58
C ALA A 162 15.17 -2.40 8.20
N GLY A 163 14.32 -1.42 7.87
CA GLY A 163 13.73 -1.27 6.55
C GLY A 163 14.69 -0.86 5.44
N GLY A 164 15.90 -0.45 5.78
CA GLY A 164 16.94 -0.08 4.81
C GLY A 164 16.89 1.35 4.33
N ASN A 165 15.96 2.19 4.82
CA ASN A 165 15.97 3.63 4.60
C ASN A 165 16.95 4.27 5.61
N PRO A 166 17.83 5.21 5.19
CA PRO A 166 18.77 5.88 6.08
C PRO A 166 18.08 6.75 7.14
N THR A 167 16.79 7.06 6.95
CA THR A 167 15.99 7.82 7.92
C THR A 167 14.77 7.03 8.39
N LEU A 168 14.37 7.25 9.65
CA LEU A 168 13.16 6.61 10.23
C LEU A 168 11.85 7.17 9.63
N TYR A 169 11.91 8.28 8.95
CA TYR A 169 10.76 9.03 8.42
C TYR A 169 10.68 9.03 6.90
N GLY A 170 11.69 8.49 6.21
CA GLY A 170 11.75 8.50 4.74
C GLY A 170 10.61 7.70 4.10
N TYR A 171 10.15 8.16 2.93
CA TYR A 171 9.18 7.43 2.10
C TYR A 171 9.87 6.30 1.35
N VAL A 172 10.56 6.59 0.28
CA VAL A 172 11.35 5.65 -0.54
C VAL A 172 12.63 6.34 -1.02
N ASP A 173 13.63 5.54 -1.42
CA ASP A 173 14.92 6.09 -1.89
C ASP A 173 14.77 6.81 -3.25
N ASP A 174 13.88 6.36 -4.12
CA ASP A 174 13.60 6.96 -5.43
C ASP A 174 12.10 6.91 -5.72
N PRO A 175 11.36 8.00 -5.52
CA PRO A 175 9.92 8.05 -5.73
C PRO A 175 9.49 7.95 -7.21
N ASN A 176 10.44 8.02 -8.17
CA ASN A 176 10.13 7.81 -9.59
C ASN A 176 10.06 6.33 -9.99
N THR A 177 10.56 5.44 -9.14
CA THR A 177 10.65 4.00 -9.45
C THR A 177 10.15 3.10 -8.35
N TRP A 178 9.97 3.62 -7.13
CA TRP A 178 9.57 2.89 -5.94
C TRP A 178 8.31 3.45 -5.32
N ILE A 179 7.54 2.57 -4.68
CA ILE A 179 6.32 2.91 -3.93
C ILE A 179 6.32 2.19 -2.59
N ASP A 180 5.72 2.82 -1.59
CA ASP A 180 5.45 2.22 -0.27
C ASP A 180 3.93 2.21 -0.02
N VAL A 181 3.26 1.13 -0.41
CA VAL A 181 1.79 1.02 -0.37
C VAL A 181 1.20 0.85 1.02
N PHE A 182 2.04 0.60 2.05
CA PHE A 182 1.57 0.38 3.42
C PHE A 182 2.15 1.36 4.44
N GLY A 183 3.03 2.25 4.02
CA GLY A 183 3.74 3.08 4.98
C GLY A 183 4.66 2.26 5.90
N LEU A 184 5.23 1.19 5.37
CA LEU A 184 6.16 0.28 6.05
C LEU A 184 7.20 -0.21 5.06
N HIS A 185 8.40 -0.47 5.54
CA HIS A 185 9.41 -1.08 4.70
C HIS A 185 9.07 -2.51 4.32
N VAL A 186 9.42 -2.85 3.09
CA VAL A 186 9.16 -4.14 2.48
C VAL A 186 10.24 -5.15 2.88
N HIS A 187 9.82 -6.30 3.42
CA HIS A 187 10.70 -7.44 3.56
C HIS A 187 10.81 -8.18 2.23
N HIS A 188 12.04 -8.47 1.77
CA HIS A 188 12.29 -9.38 0.67
C HIS A 188 12.37 -10.80 1.21
N ILE A 189 11.50 -11.70 0.75
CA ILE A 189 11.55 -13.13 1.10
C ILE A 189 12.91 -13.70 0.69
N CYS A 190 13.26 -13.48 -0.58
CA CYS A 190 14.60 -13.77 -1.12
C CYS A 190 15.45 -12.51 -1.00
N THR A 191 16.42 -12.52 -0.13
CA THR A 191 17.25 -11.35 0.17
C THR A 191 17.97 -10.79 -1.05
N ASN A 192 17.99 -9.47 -1.18
CA ASN A 192 18.78 -8.75 -2.18
C ASN A 192 20.04 -8.09 -1.57
N LYS A 193 20.26 -8.24 -0.27
CA LYS A 193 21.35 -7.60 0.49
C LYS A 193 22.39 -8.57 1.04
N ASN A 194 22.15 -9.89 1.00
CA ASN A 194 23.09 -10.91 1.44
C ASN A 194 24.01 -11.31 0.29
N GLU A 195 25.33 -11.10 0.41
CA GLU A 195 26.32 -11.34 -0.64
C GLU A 195 26.32 -12.78 -1.14
N GLU A 196 26.16 -13.77 -0.25
CA GLU A 196 26.16 -15.17 -0.61
C GLU A 196 24.89 -15.62 -1.34
N TRP A 197 23.71 -15.14 -0.91
CA TRP A 197 22.42 -15.65 -1.34
C TRP A 197 21.74 -14.83 -2.44
N SER A 198 22.06 -13.53 -2.55
CA SER A 198 21.41 -12.66 -3.54
C SER A 198 21.57 -13.17 -4.98
N ASP A 199 22.76 -13.58 -5.35
CA ASP A 199 23.02 -14.06 -6.72
C ASP A 199 22.35 -15.41 -7.00
N LYS A 200 22.35 -16.31 -6.03
CA LYS A 200 21.65 -17.60 -6.12
C LYS A 200 20.14 -17.39 -6.33
N PHE A 201 19.53 -16.44 -5.60
CA PHE A 201 18.13 -16.10 -5.78
C PHE A 201 17.86 -15.41 -7.12
N ARG A 202 18.74 -14.52 -7.60
CA ARG A 202 18.61 -13.90 -8.92
C ARG A 202 18.60 -14.94 -10.05
N GLU A 203 19.44 -15.96 -9.97
CA GLU A 203 19.46 -17.06 -10.92
C GLU A 203 18.13 -17.84 -10.93
N LEU A 204 17.58 -18.17 -9.74
CA LEU A 204 16.29 -18.85 -9.65
C LEU A 204 15.16 -18.01 -10.25
N PHE A 205 15.11 -16.72 -9.93
CA PHE A 205 14.09 -15.80 -10.46
C PHE A 205 14.13 -15.72 -11.97
N ARG A 206 15.32 -15.59 -12.57
CA ARG A 206 15.49 -15.61 -14.03
C ARG A 206 15.07 -16.94 -14.63
N LYS A 207 15.50 -18.05 -14.03
CA LYS A 207 15.18 -19.41 -14.48
C LYS A 207 13.68 -19.64 -14.58
N TYR A 208 12.90 -19.13 -13.61
CA TYR A 208 11.46 -19.30 -13.55
C TYR A 208 10.66 -18.07 -14.02
N GLY A 209 11.27 -17.20 -14.80
CA GLY A 209 10.58 -16.14 -15.54
C GLY A 209 10.09 -14.95 -14.71
N LEU A 210 10.53 -14.82 -13.42
CA LEU A 210 10.19 -13.71 -12.55
C LEU A 210 11.13 -12.51 -12.75
N GLY A 211 10.78 -11.39 -12.12
CA GLY A 211 11.60 -10.17 -12.18
C GLY A 211 11.40 -9.36 -13.45
N LYS A 212 10.29 -9.54 -14.15
CA LYS A 212 9.94 -8.80 -15.36
C LYS A 212 8.81 -7.80 -15.11
N PHE A 213 8.74 -6.75 -15.92
CA PHE A 213 7.58 -5.88 -16.02
C PHE A 213 6.48 -6.50 -16.89
N LYS A 214 5.24 -5.98 -16.83
CA LYS A 214 4.14 -6.45 -17.70
C LYS A 214 4.45 -6.40 -19.21
N ASN A 215 5.36 -5.50 -19.64
CA ASN A 215 5.84 -5.38 -21.02
C ASN A 215 6.95 -6.40 -21.38
N GLY A 216 7.31 -7.31 -20.48
CA GLY A 216 8.34 -8.35 -20.68
C GLY A 216 9.76 -7.91 -20.41
N ASN A 217 10.03 -6.63 -20.18
CA ASN A 217 11.37 -6.14 -19.86
C ASN A 217 11.81 -6.61 -18.47
N GLU A 218 13.08 -6.99 -18.32
CA GLU A 218 13.67 -7.36 -17.04
C GLU A 218 13.81 -6.14 -16.13
N ARG A 219 13.51 -6.29 -14.83
CA ARG A 219 13.75 -5.26 -13.81
C ARG A 219 15.25 -5.10 -13.59
N LYS A 220 15.69 -3.90 -13.19
CA LYS A 220 17.11 -3.63 -12.86
C LYS A 220 17.66 -4.62 -11.83
N ASP A 221 16.86 -5.04 -10.86
CA ASP A 221 17.11 -6.21 -10.01
C ASP A 221 15.85 -7.10 -10.01
N VAL A 222 15.98 -8.34 -10.49
CA VAL A 222 14.88 -9.30 -10.57
C VAL A 222 14.29 -9.63 -9.21
N LEU A 223 15.03 -9.48 -8.11
CA LEU A 223 14.54 -9.66 -6.74
C LEU A 223 13.60 -8.54 -6.28
N ASN A 224 13.48 -7.47 -7.05
CA ASN A 224 12.44 -6.45 -6.86
C ASN A 224 11.07 -6.82 -7.44
N ASP A 225 10.89 -8.09 -7.83
CA ASP A 225 9.57 -8.60 -8.20
C ASP A 225 8.58 -8.46 -7.05
N PRO A 226 7.34 -7.99 -7.31
CA PRO A 226 6.30 -7.84 -6.28
C PRO A 226 6.00 -9.13 -5.52
N LEU A 227 6.17 -10.30 -6.15
CA LEU A 227 6.01 -11.59 -5.50
C LEU A 227 7.07 -11.85 -4.42
N ASN A 228 8.27 -11.30 -4.55
CA ASN A 228 9.33 -11.39 -3.54
C ASN A 228 9.14 -10.46 -2.35
N LYS A 229 8.14 -9.58 -2.39
CA LYS A 229 7.95 -8.53 -1.40
C LYS A 229 6.77 -8.81 -0.49
N VAL A 230 6.96 -8.66 0.81
CA VAL A 230 5.91 -8.82 1.82
C VAL A 230 6.06 -7.78 2.92
N TYR A 231 4.94 -7.24 3.37
CA TYR A 231 4.88 -6.27 4.48
C TYR A 231 4.66 -7.02 5.78
N VAL A 232 5.64 -6.99 6.67
CA VAL A 232 5.62 -7.76 7.92
C VAL A 232 5.59 -6.81 9.12
N PRO A 233 4.44 -6.68 9.81
CA PRO A 233 4.38 -5.91 11.04
C PRO A 233 5.35 -6.46 12.10
N GLY A 234 6.16 -5.57 12.69
CA GLY A 234 7.15 -5.98 13.71
C GLY A 234 8.42 -6.61 13.16
N HIS A 235 8.69 -6.48 11.85
CA HIS A 235 9.93 -6.95 11.22
C HIS A 235 11.18 -6.43 11.95
N LYS A 236 12.15 -7.31 12.23
CA LYS A 236 13.33 -6.98 13.05
C LYS A 236 14.57 -6.57 12.26
N GLY A 237 14.50 -6.57 10.93
CA GLY A 237 15.62 -6.21 10.06
C GLY A 237 16.35 -7.40 9.45
N PRO A 238 17.64 -7.24 9.08
CA PRO A 238 18.42 -8.31 8.46
C PRO A 238 18.39 -9.59 9.27
N HIS A 239 18.19 -10.71 8.58
CA HIS A 239 18.15 -12.04 9.22
C HIS A 239 19.52 -12.69 9.08
N SER A 240 20.08 -13.06 10.23
CA SER A 240 21.36 -13.75 10.34
C SER A 240 21.23 -15.14 10.94
N GLU A 241 19.98 -15.63 11.12
CA GLU A 241 19.76 -16.98 11.60
C GLU A 241 20.35 -17.99 10.61
N GLU A 242 21.18 -18.89 11.11
CA GLU A 242 21.80 -19.96 10.35
C GLU A 242 20.73 -20.82 9.66
N GLY A 243 20.88 -21.05 8.35
CA GLY A 243 19.96 -21.86 7.56
C GLY A 243 18.70 -21.16 7.06
N PHE A 244 18.39 -19.91 7.45
CA PHE A 244 17.16 -19.22 7.01
C PHE A 244 17.10 -19.05 5.48
N HIS A 245 18.17 -18.52 4.90
CA HIS A 245 18.22 -18.30 3.44
C HIS A 245 18.35 -19.59 2.64
N SER A 246 19.05 -20.62 3.16
CA SER A 246 19.14 -21.92 2.51
C SER A 246 17.79 -22.63 2.47
N GLU A 247 17.01 -22.58 3.54
CA GLU A 247 15.66 -23.15 3.59
C GLU A 247 14.73 -22.53 2.52
N ILE A 248 14.74 -21.18 2.42
CA ILE A 248 13.97 -20.47 1.39
C ILE A 248 14.42 -20.91 -0.02
N TYR A 249 15.72 -20.98 -0.24
CA TYR A 249 16.28 -21.35 -1.52
C TYR A 249 15.88 -22.78 -1.92
N ASP A 250 16.01 -23.74 -1.01
CA ASP A 250 15.70 -25.15 -1.26
C ASP A 250 14.20 -25.36 -1.53
N ARG A 251 13.33 -24.70 -0.78
CA ARG A 251 11.88 -24.74 -1.00
C ARG A 251 11.50 -24.21 -2.38
N LEU A 252 12.02 -23.04 -2.77
CA LEU A 252 11.74 -22.42 -4.06
C LEU A 252 12.32 -23.23 -5.22
N LYS A 253 13.53 -23.75 -5.07
CA LYS A 253 14.17 -24.60 -6.07
C LYS A 253 13.33 -25.87 -6.30
N GLN A 254 12.94 -26.56 -5.25
CA GLN A 254 12.11 -27.76 -5.33
C GLN A 254 10.75 -27.48 -5.97
N ALA A 255 10.07 -26.41 -5.56
CA ALA A 255 8.79 -26.04 -6.13
C ALA A 255 8.88 -25.73 -7.63
N GLY A 256 9.93 -25.02 -8.04
CA GLY A 256 10.19 -24.73 -9.44
C GLY A 256 10.60 -25.95 -10.27
N GLU A 257 11.32 -26.91 -9.69
CA GLU A 257 11.68 -28.18 -10.36
C GLU A 257 10.45 -29.07 -10.60
N ILE A 258 9.45 -29.03 -9.70
CA ILE A 258 8.23 -29.83 -9.79
C ILE A 258 7.18 -29.14 -10.68
N GLY A 259 6.90 -27.87 -10.45
CA GLY A 259 5.78 -27.11 -11.05
C GLY A 259 6.20 -26.01 -12.02
N GLY A 260 7.48 -25.88 -12.36
CA GLY A 260 7.97 -24.82 -13.24
C GLY A 260 7.75 -23.43 -12.67
N GLU A 261 7.41 -22.46 -13.54
CA GLU A 261 7.12 -21.08 -13.14
C GLU A 261 5.92 -20.99 -12.17
N GLU A 262 4.86 -21.76 -12.41
CA GLU A 262 3.65 -21.76 -11.58
C GLU A 262 3.93 -22.27 -10.17
N GLY A 263 4.61 -23.42 -10.04
CA GLY A 263 4.99 -23.95 -8.73
C GLY A 263 5.91 -23.02 -7.95
N PHE A 264 6.83 -22.33 -8.63
CA PHE A 264 7.69 -21.33 -8.01
C PHE A 264 6.89 -20.12 -7.48
N ARG A 265 5.92 -19.62 -8.25
CA ARG A 265 5.01 -18.50 -7.85
C ARG A 265 4.11 -18.88 -6.68
N GLU A 266 3.54 -20.08 -6.70
CA GLU A 266 2.71 -20.59 -5.60
C GLU A 266 3.50 -20.70 -4.29
N GLU A 267 4.75 -21.17 -4.35
CA GLU A 267 5.58 -21.29 -3.15
C GLU A 267 5.97 -19.93 -2.59
N LEU A 268 6.29 -18.94 -3.43
CA LEU A 268 6.48 -17.55 -2.98
C LEU A 268 5.22 -16.99 -2.32
N ALA A 269 4.04 -17.28 -2.87
CA ALA A 269 2.77 -16.83 -2.30
C ALA A 269 2.51 -17.47 -0.93
N LYS A 270 2.80 -18.77 -0.75
CA LYS A 270 2.75 -19.46 0.55
C LYS A 270 3.70 -18.82 1.55
N MET A 271 4.93 -18.56 1.16
CA MET A 271 5.92 -17.89 2.01
C MET A 271 5.48 -16.48 2.44
N LYS A 272 4.82 -15.71 1.56
CA LYS A 272 4.22 -14.43 1.93
C LYS A 272 3.22 -14.58 3.08
N ILE A 273 2.34 -15.58 3.00
CA ILE A 273 1.36 -15.87 4.05
C ILE A 273 2.07 -16.27 5.35
N GLU A 274 3.07 -17.13 5.27
CA GLU A 274 3.86 -17.53 6.43
C GLU A 274 4.56 -16.33 7.09
N CYS A 275 5.12 -15.40 6.31
CA CYS A 275 5.76 -14.19 6.83
C CYS A 275 4.84 -13.33 7.68
N VAL A 276 3.54 -13.27 7.36
CA VAL A 276 2.56 -12.40 8.05
C VAL A 276 1.72 -13.13 9.09
N THR A 277 1.80 -14.47 9.13
CA THR A 277 1.00 -15.30 10.05
C THR A 277 1.76 -15.53 11.36
N PRO A 278 1.32 -14.95 12.49
CA PRO A 278 1.97 -15.15 13.78
C PRO A 278 2.03 -16.63 14.17
N GLY A 279 3.17 -17.07 14.71
CA GLY A 279 3.40 -18.45 15.15
C GLY A 279 3.88 -19.39 14.04
N THR A 280 4.04 -18.92 12.81
CA THR A 280 4.80 -19.66 11.79
C THR A 280 6.30 -19.48 12.03
N LYS A 281 7.10 -20.48 11.67
CA LYS A 281 8.56 -20.40 11.80
C LYS A 281 9.12 -19.17 11.06
N MET A 282 8.60 -18.87 9.89
CA MET A 282 9.05 -17.73 9.08
C MET A 282 8.71 -16.40 9.77
N ASN A 283 7.46 -16.21 10.24
CA ASN A 283 7.07 -15.00 10.96
C ASN A 283 7.89 -14.82 12.26
N ASP A 284 8.05 -15.88 13.06
CA ASP A 284 8.80 -15.82 14.32
C ASP A 284 10.29 -15.51 14.08
N THR A 285 10.86 -15.97 12.96
CA THR A 285 12.24 -15.67 12.56
C THR A 285 12.41 -14.20 12.20
N ILE A 286 11.46 -13.61 11.48
CA ILE A 286 11.61 -12.26 10.91
C ILE A 286 11.02 -11.15 11.78
N THR A 287 10.28 -11.47 12.85
CA THR A 287 9.64 -10.47 13.73
C THR A 287 10.34 -10.36 15.09
N LYS A 288 10.18 -9.22 15.75
CA LYS A 288 10.58 -9.03 17.13
C LYS A 288 9.61 -9.77 18.04
N LYS A 289 10.10 -10.68 18.89
CA LYS A 289 9.26 -11.23 19.97
C LYS A 289 8.76 -10.08 20.83
N LYS A 290 7.42 -9.95 20.99
CA LYS A 290 6.88 -9.03 21.99
C LYS A 290 7.45 -9.47 23.35
N ARG A 291 8.19 -8.59 24.02
CA ARG A 291 8.46 -8.77 25.46
C ARG A 291 7.10 -8.66 26.14
N ILE A 292 6.65 -9.76 26.72
CA ILE A 292 5.50 -9.82 27.61
C ILE A 292 5.86 -9.10 28.90
#